data_154950cf0a24555b12796a0b00b45359
#
_entry.id   154950cf0a24555b12796a0b00b45359
#
_cell.length_a   1.000
_cell.length_b   1.000
_cell.length_c   1.000
_cell.angle_alpha   90.00
_cell.angle_beta   90.00
_cell.angle_gamma   90.00
#
_symmetry.space_group_name_H-M   'P 1'
#
loop_
_entity.id
_entity.type
_entity.pdbx_description
1 polymer ?
#
loop_
_entity_poly.entity_id
_entity_poly.type
_entity_poly.pdbx_seq_one_letter_code
_entity_poly.pdbx_strand_id
1 'polypeptide(L)'
;MQIENFQAHSIPSSQPAMITNKEQDRKHAVLLKNNMLYDAAAIPNIGLEVSLGSGWSVGADWMYAWWSRNSSHRFWRVYGGDVEVRRWFSPRRTSRSLMCGHHVGVYGQMLTYDVEWGGRGYMGDRWSWAAGVSYGYSLPVGRHFNIDFTLGVGYLQGDYMKYRPEDDCYVWDSTHRKEWFGPTRAEVSLVWYIGGRDVRKGGAR
;
A
#
# COMPACT_ATOMS: atom_id res chain seq x y z
N MET A 1 22.94 -67.15 -54.93
CA MET A 1 23.44 -65.75 -54.83
C MET A 1 22.30 -64.91 -54.41
N GLN A 2 22.12 -64.74 -53.05
CA GLN A 2 21.03 -64.00 -52.49
C GLN A 2 21.54 -62.59 -52.18
N ILE A 3 20.80 -61.60 -52.64
CA ILE A 3 21.06 -60.17 -52.37
C ILE A 3 20.23 -59.82 -51.22
N GLU A 4 20.85 -59.53 -50.04
CA GLU A 4 20.20 -59.07 -48.84
C GLU A 4 19.77 -57.58 -49.05
N ASN A 5 18.47 -57.37 -48.84
CA ASN A 5 17.87 -56.03 -48.78
C ASN A 5 18.30 -55.30 -47.48
N PHE A 6 19.11 -54.28 -47.62
CA PHE A 6 19.40 -53.32 -46.54
C PHE A 6 18.23 -52.38 -46.38
N GLN A 7 17.42 -52.61 -45.37
CA GLN A 7 16.43 -51.61 -44.94
C GLN A 7 17.13 -50.49 -44.16
N ALA A 8 17.14 -49.30 -44.74
CA ALA A 8 17.58 -48.10 -44.07
C ALA A 8 16.62 -47.77 -42.93
N HIS A 9 17.10 -47.87 -41.68
CA HIS A 9 16.40 -47.34 -40.52
C HIS A 9 16.43 -45.83 -40.61
N SER A 10 15.27 -45.22 -40.83
CA SER A 10 15.06 -43.77 -40.71
C SER A 10 15.22 -43.37 -39.24
N ILE A 11 16.25 -42.60 -38.95
CA ILE A 11 16.49 -41.93 -37.69
C ILE A 11 15.35 -40.91 -37.50
N PRO A 12 14.56 -40.96 -36.39
CA PRO A 12 13.58 -39.92 -36.11
C PRO A 12 14.33 -38.61 -35.85
N SER A 13 14.12 -37.60 -36.68
CA SER A 13 14.61 -36.26 -36.48
C SER A 13 13.96 -35.72 -35.20
N SER A 14 14.75 -35.67 -34.11
CA SER A 14 14.39 -34.92 -32.91
C SER A 14 14.28 -33.45 -33.27
N GLN A 15 13.06 -33.00 -33.53
CA GLN A 15 12.77 -31.58 -33.54
C GLN A 15 13.18 -31.00 -32.20
N PRO A 16 13.98 -29.94 -32.15
CA PRO A 16 14.24 -29.23 -30.92
C PRO A 16 12.90 -28.75 -30.39
N ALA A 17 12.55 -29.19 -29.17
CA ALA A 17 11.39 -28.68 -28.50
C ALA A 17 11.49 -27.16 -28.52
N MET A 18 10.62 -26.50 -29.28
CA MET A 18 10.40 -25.07 -29.12
C MET A 18 10.10 -24.82 -27.65
N ILE A 19 11.08 -24.25 -26.99
CA ILE A 19 10.87 -23.58 -25.70
C ILE A 19 9.94 -22.43 -26.04
N THR A 20 8.64 -22.70 -26.06
CA THR A 20 7.64 -21.66 -25.97
C THR A 20 7.93 -20.96 -24.65
N ASN A 21 8.66 -19.85 -24.76
CA ASN A 21 8.64 -18.82 -23.72
C ASN A 21 7.15 -18.49 -23.52
N LYS A 22 6.55 -19.19 -22.60
CA LYS A 22 5.27 -18.83 -22.05
C LYS A 22 5.51 -17.46 -21.43
N GLU A 23 5.27 -16.44 -22.20
CA GLU A 23 5.18 -15.06 -21.78
C GLU A 23 4.25 -15.09 -20.59
N GLN A 24 4.85 -15.01 -19.42
CA GLN A 24 4.18 -15.20 -18.15
C GLN A 24 3.21 -14.04 -18.07
N ASP A 25 1.94 -14.33 -18.38
CA ASP A 25 0.81 -13.41 -18.26
C ASP A 25 0.99 -12.63 -16.98
N ARG A 26 1.48 -11.41 -17.07
CA ARG A 26 1.70 -10.50 -15.95
C ARG A 26 0.33 -10.04 -15.50
N LYS A 27 -0.31 -10.85 -14.67
CA LYS A 27 -1.59 -10.51 -14.08
C LYS A 27 -1.34 -9.36 -13.12
N HIS A 28 -1.66 -8.16 -13.57
CA HIS A 28 -1.71 -6.99 -12.71
C HIS A 28 -2.87 -7.20 -11.72
N ALA A 29 -2.53 -7.38 -10.46
CA ALA A 29 -3.51 -7.37 -9.39
C ALA A 29 -3.71 -5.92 -8.94
N VAL A 30 -4.96 -5.55 -8.75
CA VAL A 30 -5.35 -4.26 -8.18
C VAL A 30 -5.97 -4.53 -6.82
N LEU A 31 -5.50 -3.82 -5.82
CA LEU A 31 -5.94 -3.92 -4.43
C LEU A 31 -6.54 -2.60 -3.98
N LEU A 32 -7.67 -2.67 -3.32
CA LEU A 32 -8.23 -1.56 -2.55
C LEU A 32 -7.83 -1.72 -1.10
N LYS A 33 -7.40 -0.65 -0.46
CA LYS A 33 -6.92 -0.64 0.92
C LYS A 33 -7.74 0.34 1.76
N ASN A 34 -7.92 -0.01 3.01
CA ASN A 34 -8.48 0.87 4.02
C ASN A 34 -7.72 0.66 5.32
N ASN A 35 -7.14 1.72 5.87
CA ASN A 35 -6.38 1.66 7.11
C ASN A 35 -7.32 1.81 8.31
N MET A 36 -7.54 0.71 9.02
CA MET A 36 -8.42 0.64 10.18
C MET A 36 -7.94 1.48 11.37
N LEU A 37 -6.63 1.79 11.47
CA LEU A 37 -6.13 2.69 12.52
C LEU A 37 -6.60 4.13 12.28
N TYR A 38 -6.67 4.56 11.03
CA TYR A 38 -7.20 5.87 10.68
C TYR A 38 -8.71 5.93 10.91
N ASP A 39 -9.45 4.86 10.60
CA ASP A 39 -10.88 4.78 10.90
C ASP A 39 -11.15 4.85 12.39
N ALA A 40 -10.34 4.16 13.22
CA ALA A 40 -10.42 4.24 14.67
C ALA A 40 -10.13 5.67 15.20
N ALA A 41 -9.32 6.44 14.48
CA ALA A 41 -9.08 7.86 14.75
C ALA A 41 -10.12 8.79 14.10
N ALA A 42 -11.22 8.25 13.55
CA ALA A 42 -12.23 8.99 12.79
C ALA A 42 -11.66 9.75 11.58
N ILE A 43 -10.70 9.17 10.89
CA ILE A 43 -10.09 9.68 9.66
C ILE A 43 -10.44 8.73 8.51
N PRO A 44 -11.53 8.95 7.77
CA PRO A 44 -11.85 8.21 6.56
C PRO A 44 -10.68 8.19 5.59
N ASN A 45 -10.40 7.01 5.04
CA ASN A 45 -9.26 6.82 4.17
C ASN A 45 -9.54 5.74 3.12
N ILE A 46 -8.82 5.82 2.01
CA ILE A 46 -8.87 4.85 0.93
C ILE A 46 -7.52 4.78 0.23
N GLY A 47 -7.09 3.60 -0.09
CA GLY A 47 -5.86 3.35 -0.83
C GLY A 47 -6.05 2.42 -2.01
N LEU A 48 -5.20 2.58 -2.99
CA LEU A 48 -5.11 1.73 -4.17
C LEU A 48 -3.67 1.24 -4.32
N GLU A 49 -3.50 -0.06 -4.52
CA GLU A 49 -2.20 -0.65 -4.79
C GLU A 49 -2.27 -1.53 -6.05
N VAL A 50 -1.28 -1.40 -6.92
CA VAL A 50 -1.20 -2.12 -8.19
C VAL A 50 0.09 -2.93 -8.24
N SER A 51 -0.04 -4.22 -8.57
CA SER A 51 1.11 -5.08 -8.83
C SER A 51 1.77 -4.73 -10.15
N LEU A 52 3.06 -4.47 -10.13
CA LEU A 52 3.89 -4.24 -11.33
C LEU A 52 4.51 -5.54 -11.87
N GLY A 53 4.26 -6.65 -11.21
CA GLY A 53 4.89 -7.93 -11.50
C GLY A 53 6.25 -8.10 -10.84
N SER A 54 6.82 -9.30 -10.94
CA SER A 54 8.12 -9.65 -10.35
C SER A 54 8.25 -9.37 -8.84
N GLY A 55 7.12 -9.28 -8.12
CA GLY A 55 7.08 -9.00 -6.69
C GLY A 55 7.24 -7.51 -6.33
N TRP A 56 6.97 -6.62 -7.27
CA TRP A 56 6.89 -5.18 -7.02
C TRP A 56 5.45 -4.70 -7.09
N SER A 57 5.13 -3.70 -6.30
CA SER A 57 3.87 -2.97 -6.35
C SER A 57 4.10 -1.48 -6.10
N VAL A 58 3.15 -0.68 -6.54
CA VAL A 58 3.04 0.73 -6.23
C VAL A 58 1.65 0.99 -5.66
N GLY A 59 1.59 1.73 -4.58
CA GLY A 59 0.37 2.12 -3.90
C GLY A 59 0.30 3.63 -3.68
N ALA A 60 -0.92 4.12 -3.56
CA ALA A 60 -1.22 5.47 -3.13
C ALA A 60 -2.42 5.41 -2.18
N ASP A 61 -2.34 6.13 -1.10
CA ASP A 61 -3.38 6.22 -0.08
C ASP A 61 -3.78 7.68 0.10
N TRP A 62 -5.08 7.90 0.33
CA TRP A 62 -5.65 9.21 0.58
C TRP A 62 -6.51 9.18 1.84
N MET A 63 -6.39 10.22 2.68
CA MET A 63 -7.18 10.39 3.89
C MET A 63 -7.78 11.78 3.95
N TYR A 64 -9.01 11.85 4.47
CA TYR A 64 -9.72 13.10 4.61
C TYR A 64 -10.68 13.06 5.79
N ALA A 65 -10.43 13.88 6.79
CA ALA A 65 -11.32 14.13 7.91
C ALA A 65 -11.58 15.63 8.05
N TRP A 66 -12.85 16.01 8.17
CA TRP A 66 -13.24 17.40 8.35
C TRP A 66 -14.39 17.51 9.34
N TRP A 67 -14.06 17.25 10.60
CA TRP A 67 -15.03 17.31 11.67
C TRP A 67 -14.85 18.61 12.44
N SER A 68 -15.90 19.43 12.50
CA SER A 68 -15.89 20.69 13.21
C SER A 68 -17.16 20.87 14.05
N ARG A 69 -16.99 21.32 15.28
CA ARG A 69 -18.07 21.71 16.16
C ARG A 69 -17.73 23.08 16.76
N ASN A 70 -18.19 24.16 16.12
CA ASN A 70 -17.88 25.53 16.50
C ASN A 70 -18.36 25.87 17.92
N SER A 71 -19.54 25.37 18.32
CA SER A 71 -20.12 25.63 19.65
C SER A 71 -19.31 25.08 20.84
N SER A 72 -18.35 24.20 20.59
CA SER A 72 -17.51 23.61 21.64
C SER A 72 -16.02 23.70 21.33
N HIS A 73 -15.62 24.53 20.37
CA HIS A 73 -14.23 24.74 19.96
C HIS A 73 -13.50 23.39 19.81
N ARG A 74 -14.05 22.53 18.95
CA ARG A 74 -13.46 21.22 18.64
C ARG A 74 -13.33 21.07 17.14
N PHE A 75 -12.09 21.02 16.70
CA PHE A 75 -11.75 20.76 15.31
C PHE A 75 -10.92 19.50 15.22
N TRP A 76 -11.29 18.62 14.30
CA TRP A 76 -10.54 17.44 13.94
C TRP A 76 -10.49 17.39 12.42
N ARG A 77 -9.52 18.09 11.87
CA ARG A 77 -9.31 18.24 10.43
C ARG A 77 -7.96 17.68 10.08
N VAL A 78 -7.94 16.64 9.28
CA VAL A 78 -6.73 15.99 8.80
C VAL A 78 -6.97 15.60 7.36
N TYR A 79 -6.11 16.00 6.46
CA TYR A 79 -6.15 15.53 5.09
C TYR A 79 -4.74 15.40 4.54
N GLY A 80 -4.57 14.41 3.67
CA GLY A 80 -3.30 14.11 3.08
C GLY A 80 -3.31 12.79 2.33
N GLY A 81 -2.14 12.36 1.94
CA GLY A 81 -1.97 11.11 1.25
C GLY A 81 -0.51 10.70 1.23
N ASP A 82 -0.30 9.52 0.72
CA ASP A 82 1.03 8.98 0.54
C ASP A 82 1.14 8.14 -0.73
N VAL A 83 2.37 7.91 -1.12
CA VAL A 83 2.73 6.96 -2.17
C VAL A 83 3.81 6.03 -1.64
N GLU A 84 3.73 4.77 -2.03
CA GLU A 84 4.66 3.76 -1.60
C GLU A 84 5.00 2.81 -2.73
N VAL A 85 6.27 2.44 -2.83
CA VAL A 85 6.75 1.34 -3.68
C VAL A 85 7.17 0.20 -2.79
N ARG A 86 6.61 -0.99 -3.00
CA ARG A 86 6.83 -2.18 -2.18
C ARG A 86 7.52 -3.30 -2.96
N ARG A 87 8.35 -4.04 -2.26
CA ARG A 87 8.93 -5.30 -2.68
C ARG A 87 8.39 -6.42 -1.81
N TRP A 88 7.77 -7.40 -2.44
CA TRP A 88 7.15 -8.56 -1.81
C TRP A 88 8.05 -9.78 -1.81
N PHE A 89 8.14 -10.46 -0.67
CA PHE A 89 8.90 -11.69 -0.46
C PHE A 89 7.95 -12.86 -0.24
N SER A 90 7.14 -13.17 -1.24
CA SER A 90 6.15 -14.23 -1.13
C SER A 90 6.79 -15.60 -1.44
N PRO A 91 6.67 -16.61 -0.56
CA PRO A 91 7.30 -17.91 -0.77
C PRO A 91 6.64 -18.75 -1.86
N ARG A 92 5.44 -18.40 -2.31
CA ARG A 92 4.70 -19.15 -3.34
C ARG A 92 4.15 -18.19 -4.39
N ARG A 93 4.66 -18.33 -5.63
CA ARG A 93 4.22 -17.54 -6.79
C ARG A 93 2.88 -18.05 -7.36
N THR A 94 1.82 -18.06 -6.59
CA THR A 94 0.47 -18.28 -7.08
C THR A 94 -0.20 -16.92 -7.27
N SER A 95 -1.11 -16.77 -8.22
CA SER A 95 -1.78 -15.48 -8.52
C SER A 95 -2.39 -14.79 -7.28
N ARG A 96 -2.73 -15.55 -6.25
CA ARG A 96 -3.20 -15.08 -4.95
C ARG A 96 -2.08 -14.68 -3.98
N SER A 97 -0.87 -15.20 -4.18
CA SER A 97 0.24 -15.00 -3.25
C SER A 97 1.23 -13.95 -3.72
N LEU A 98 0.94 -13.24 -4.81
CA LEU A 98 1.84 -12.22 -5.34
C LEU A 98 2.04 -11.05 -4.37
N MET A 99 1.03 -10.76 -3.53
CA MET A 99 1.03 -9.65 -2.59
C MET A 99 0.57 -10.13 -1.20
N CYS A 100 1.15 -11.22 -0.74
CA CYS A 100 0.97 -11.80 0.60
C CYS A 100 2.33 -12.08 1.22
N GLY A 101 2.38 -12.13 2.55
CA GLY A 101 3.59 -12.37 3.30
C GLY A 101 4.38 -11.10 3.57
N HIS A 102 5.67 -11.24 3.71
CA HIS A 102 6.55 -10.12 4.06
C HIS A 102 6.77 -9.15 2.88
N HIS A 103 6.83 -7.89 3.19
CA HIS A 103 7.19 -6.84 2.24
C HIS A 103 8.04 -5.76 2.90
N VAL A 104 8.84 -5.11 2.10
CA VAL A 104 9.54 -3.86 2.43
C VAL A 104 9.14 -2.80 1.42
N GLY A 105 9.13 -1.55 1.85
CA GLY A 105 8.75 -0.44 0.99
C GLY A 105 9.57 0.82 1.24
N VAL A 106 9.44 1.73 0.29
CA VAL A 106 9.88 3.13 0.42
C VAL A 106 8.65 3.98 0.19
N TYR A 107 8.40 4.91 1.08
CA TYR A 107 7.23 5.77 1.04
C TYR A 107 7.56 7.23 1.17
N GLY A 108 6.69 8.05 0.59
CA GLY A 108 6.62 9.49 0.80
C GLY A 108 5.19 9.87 1.13
N GLN A 109 4.99 10.68 2.17
CA GLN A 109 3.67 11.12 2.61
C GLN A 109 3.65 12.63 2.81
N MET A 110 2.48 13.22 2.56
CA MET A 110 2.20 14.62 2.80
C MET A 110 0.86 14.74 3.50
N LEU A 111 0.82 15.54 4.55
CA LEU A 111 -0.40 15.79 5.30
C LEU A 111 -0.44 17.22 5.84
N THR A 112 -1.64 17.72 6.04
CA THR A 112 -1.89 18.92 6.85
C THR A 112 -3.01 18.61 7.85
N TYR A 113 -3.02 19.35 8.94
CA TYR A 113 -3.95 19.10 10.03
C TYR A 113 -4.32 20.41 10.73
N ASP A 114 -5.51 20.41 11.31
CA ASP A 114 -5.99 21.43 12.23
C ASP A 114 -6.77 20.73 13.33
N VAL A 115 -6.14 20.62 14.48
CA VAL A 115 -6.66 19.89 15.63
C VAL A 115 -6.81 20.84 16.81
N GLU A 116 -8.05 21.04 17.25
CA GLU A 116 -8.36 21.84 18.43
C GLU A 116 -9.08 20.99 19.46
N TRP A 117 -8.56 21.03 20.66
CA TRP A 117 -9.15 20.33 21.81
C TRP A 117 -8.92 21.10 23.12
N GLY A 118 -10.02 21.41 23.85
CA GLY A 118 -9.92 22.01 25.17
C GLY A 118 -9.32 23.41 25.20
N GLY A 119 -9.61 24.26 24.20
CA GLY A 119 -9.13 25.63 24.14
C GLY A 119 -7.66 25.78 23.74
N ARG A 120 -7.10 24.76 23.06
CA ARG A 120 -5.79 24.82 22.44
C ARG A 120 -5.87 24.19 21.07
N GLY A 121 -5.43 24.92 20.04
CA GLY A 121 -5.38 24.44 18.68
C GLY A 121 -3.95 24.29 18.17
N TYR A 122 -3.76 23.28 17.33
CA TYR A 122 -2.54 22.98 16.61
C TYR A 122 -2.89 22.86 15.13
N MET A 123 -2.38 23.77 14.33
CA MET A 123 -2.61 23.78 12.89
C MET A 123 -1.28 23.66 12.15
N GLY A 124 -1.22 22.78 11.17
CA GLY A 124 -0.12 22.76 10.23
C GLY A 124 -0.09 24.05 9.42
N ASP A 125 0.98 24.83 9.55
CA ASP A 125 1.14 26.10 8.80
C ASP A 125 1.21 25.84 7.29
N ARG A 126 1.85 24.73 6.94
CA ARG A 126 1.98 24.24 5.56
C ARG A 126 1.81 22.71 5.56
N TRP A 127 2.02 22.14 4.39
CA TRP A 127 2.11 20.69 4.27
C TRP A 127 3.30 20.17 5.05
N SER A 128 3.03 19.27 5.99
CA SER A 128 4.04 18.43 6.60
C SER A 128 4.32 17.27 5.66
N TRP A 129 5.57 16.90 5.52
CA TRP A 129 5.97 15.76 4.70
C TRP A 129 6.84 14.79 5.48
N ALA A 130 6.76 13.53 5.13
CA ALA A 130 7.68 12.54 5.63
C ALA A 130 8.07 11.57 4.51
N ALA A 131 9.27 11.02 4.63
CA ALA A 131 9.76 9.97 3.76
C ALA A 131 10.53 8.94 4.58
N GLY A 132 10.42 7.68 4.18
CA GLY A 132 11.04 6.61 4.95
C GLY A 132 10.96 5.25 4.29
N VAL A 133 11.33 4.26 5.08
CA VAL A 133 11.25 2.84 4.73
C VAL A 133 10.21 2.15 5.59
N SER A 134 9.51 1.19 5.00
CA SER A 134 8.49 0.41 5.68
C SER A 134 8.84 -1.07 5.65
N TYR A 135 8.33 -1.79 6.63
CA TYR A 135 8.31 -3.23 6.67
C TYR A 135 6.92 -3.68 7.13
N GLY A 136 6.42 -4.72 6.49
CA GLY A 136 5.11 -5.24 6.85
C GLY A 136 4.93 -6.71 6.51
N TYR A 137 3.75 -7.19 6.93
CA TYR A 137 3.30 -8.55 6.70
C TYR A 137 1.82 -8.55 6.34
N SER A 138 1.49 -9.12 5.19
CA SER A 138 0.13 -9.25 4.70
C SER A 138 -0.37 -10.67 4.92
N LEU A 139 -1.37 -10.81 5.79
CA LEU A 139 -2.01 -12.06 6.19
C LEU A 139 -3.29 -12.28 5.39
N PRO A 140 -3.40 -13.36 4.59
CA PRO A 140 -4.65 -13.68 3.92
C PRO A 140 -5.69 -14.20 4.92
N VAL A 141 -6.81 -13.49 5.06
CA VAL A 141 -7.91 -13.87 5.97
C VAL A 141 -9.13 -14.43 5.23
N GLY A 142 -9.17 -14.33 3.90
CA GLY A 142 -10.28 -14.81 3.10
C GLY A 142 -9.95 -14.98 1.62
N ARG A 143 -10.99 -15.23 0.81
CA ARG A 143 -10.80 -15.44 -0.64
C ARG A 143 -10.39 -14.17 -1.38
N HIS A 144 -10.78 -12.99 -0.87
CA HIS A 144 -10.56 -11.70 -1.51
C HIS A 144 -9.99 -10.67 -0.55
N PHE A 145 -9.73 -11.03 0.72
CA PHE A 145 -9.32 -10.11 1.76
C PHE A 145 -8.02 -10.54 2.41
N ASN A 146 -7.16 -9.57 2.66
CA ASN A 146 -6.00 -9.69 3.53
C ASN A 146 -6.07 -8.64 4.63
N ILE A 147 -5.38 -8.89 5.74
CA ILE A 147 -5.01 -7.87 6.71
C ILE A 147 -3.53 -7.60 6.56
N ASP A 148 -3.17 -6.36 6.33
CA ASP A 148 -1.81 -5.90 6.13
C ASP A 148 -1.35 -5.08 7.34
N PHE A 149 -0.25 -5.50 7.94
CA PHE A 149 0.40 -4.82 9.07
C PHE A 149 1.67 -4.18 8.54
N THR A 150 1.76 -2.86 8.64
CA THR A 150 2.92 -2.11 8.16
C THR A 150 3.40 -1.12 9.21
N LEU A 151 4.71 -1.12 9.45
CA LEU A 151 5.41 -0.13 10.25
C LEU A 151 6.47 0.55 9.40
N GLY A 152 6.60 1.86 9.55
CA GLY A 152 7.59 2.64 8.83
C GLY A 152 8.39 3.56 9.73
N VAL A 153 9.67 3.65 9.42
CA VAL A 153 10.62 4.58 10.05
C VAL A 153 11.11 5.55 8.98
N GLY A 154 11.14 6.81 9.31
CA GLY A 154 11.50 7.84 8.37
C GLY A 154 11.80 9.18 9.02
N TYR A 155 12.02 10.16 8.17
CA TYR A 155 12.18 11.55 8.54
C TYR A 155 10.88 12.31 8.24
N LEU A 156 10.43 13.08 9.21
CA LEU A 156 9.26 13.93 9.13
C LEU A 156 9.66 15.38 9.38
N GLN A 157 9.19 16.27 8.53
CA GLN A 157 9.36 17.71 8.67
C GLN A 157 8.02 18.42 8.46
N GLY A 158 7.72 19.39 9.31
CA GLY A 158 6.54 20.24 9.17
C GLY A 158 6.60 21.43 10.11
N ASP A 159 6.00 22.51 9.67
CA ASP A 159 5.82 23.71 10.48
C ASP A 159 4.38 23.70 11.05
N TYR A 160 4.22 24.00 12.32
CA TYR A 160 2.92 24.05 12.95
C TYR A 160 2.77 25.30 13.80
N MET A 161 1.56 25.81 13.81
CA MET A 161 1.15 26.96 14.61
C MET A 161 0.35 26.48 15.83
N LYS A 162 0.59 27.13 16.96
CA LYS A 162 -0.25 27.03 18.14
C LYS A 162 -1.15 28.24 18.19
N TYR A 163 -2.43 28.00 18.45
CA TYR A 163 -3.41 29.07 18.63
C TYR A 163 -4.32 28.78 19.82
N ARG A 164 -4.92 29.84 20.36
CA ARG A 164 -5.94 29.77 21.41
C ARG A 164 -7.18 30.48 20.94
N PRO A 165 -8.37 29.92 21.15
CA PRO A 165 -9.59 30.67 21.02
C PRO A 165 -9.70 31.64 22.20
N GLU A 166 -9.92 32.91 21.92
CA GLU A 166 -10.17 33.98 22.89
C GLU A 166 -11.40 34.76 22.40
N ASP A 167 -12.50 34.61 23.11
CA ASP A 167 -13.83 35.04 22.70
C ASP A 167 -14.22 34.46 21.33
N ASP A 168 -14.49 35.29 20.32
CA ASP A 168 -14.81 34.90 18.95
C ASP A 168 -13.60 34.92 17.99
N CYS A 169 -12.38 35.10 18.51
CA CYS A 169 -11.15 35.24 17.73
C CYS A 169 -10.16 34.13 18.04
N TYR A 170 -9.37 33.75 17.02
CA TYR A 170 -8.24 32.85 17.19
C TYR A 170 -6.95 33.66 17.32
N VAL A 171 -6.31 33.59 18.48
CA VAL A 171 -5.05 34.27 18.74
C VAL A 171 -3.90 33.32 18.45
N TRP A 172 -3.07 33.71 17.50
CA TRP A 172 -1.82 33.03 17.20
C TRP A 172 -0.82 33.21 18.35
N ASP A 173 -0.28 32.09 18.84
CA ASP A 173 0.67 32.07 19.96
C ASP A 173 2.10 31.94 19.46
N SER A 174 2.38 30.98 18.61
CA SER A 174 3.74 30.74 18.10
C SER A 174 3.75 29.78 16.90
N THR A 175 4.78 29.92 16.06
CA THR A 175 5.09 28.94 15.01
C THR A 175 6.33 28.15 15.38
N HIS A 176 6.25 26.85 15.20
CA HIS A 176 7.33 25.92 15.51
C HIS A 176 7.61 25.03 14.30
N ARG A 177 8.89 24.79 14.04
CA ARG A 177 9.33 23.74 13.13
C ARG A 177 9.50 22.44 13.91
N LYS A 178 8.95 21.37 13.40
CA LYS A 178 9.15 20.01 13.90
C LYS A 178 9.97 19.21 12.89
N GLU A 179 11.07 18.69 13.33
CA GLU A 179 11.88 17.72 12.63
C GLU A 179 11.95 16.47 13.50
N TRP A 180 11.63 15.33 12.92
CA TRP A 180 11.55 14.08 13.65
C TRP A 180 12.12 12.94 12.82
N PHE A 181 12.98 12.15 13.42
CA PHE A 181 13.43 10.88 12.87
C PHE A 181 12.98 9.75 13.80
N GLY A 182 12.25 8.79 13.25
CA GLY A 182 11.70 7.67 14.02
C GLY A 182 10.48 7.05 13.33
N PRO A 183 9.58 6.42 14.10
CA PRO A 183 8.32 5.88 13.55
C PRO A 183 7.48 7.02 12.96
N THR A 184 7.22 6.97 11.66
CA THR A 184 6.40 7.95 10.93
C THR A 184 5.21 7.33 10.21
N ARG A 185 5.10 6.00 10.21
CA ARG A 185 3.99 5.26 9.60
C ARG A 185 3.63 4.04 10.45
N ALA A 186 2.34 3.86 10.68
CA ALA A 186 1.77 2.65 11.28
C ALA A 186 0.43 2.36 10.60
N GLU A 187 0.26 1.14 10.09
CA GLU A 187 -0.96 0.74 9.40
C GLU A 187 -1.40 -0.66 9.84
N VAL A 188 -2.71 -0.79 9.99
CA VAL A 188 -3.42 -2.06 9.99
C VAL A 188 -4.50 -1.94 8.94
N SER A 189 -4.23 -2.45 7.75
CA SER A 189 -5.07 -2.20 6.59
C SER A 189 -5.87 -3.44 6.21
N LEU A 190 -7.17 -3.26 5.99
CA LEU A 190 -7.99 -4.22 5.30
C LEU A 190 -7.76 -4.06 3.79
N VAL A 191 -7.34 -5.13 3.14
CA VAL A 191 -6.97 -5.14 1.72
C VAL A 191 -7.93 -6.02 0.96
N TRP A 192 -8.57 -5.47 -0.05
CA TRP A 192 -9.49 -6.19 -0.94
C TRP A 192 -8.90 -6.33 -2.35
N TYR A 193 -8.84 -7.55 -2.85
CA TYR A 193 -8.41 -7.87 -4.21
C TYR A 193 -9.53 -7.58 -5.22
N ILE A 194 -9.34 -6.57 -6.06
CA ILE A 194 -10.23 -6.19 -7.16
C ILE A 194 -9.61 -6.71 -8.45
N GLY A 195 -10.05 -7.89 -8.93
CA GLY A 195 -9.56 -8.41 -10.19
C GLY A 195 -8.34 -9.32 -10.06
N GLY A 196 -8.59 -10.54 -10.16
CA GLY A 196 -7.70 -11.68 -10.31
C GLY A 196 -8.62 -12.88 -10.55
N ARG A 197 -9.03 -13.11 -11.78
CA ARG A 197 -9.74 -14.34 -12.10
C ARG A 197 -8.87 -15.53 -11.72
N ASP A 198 -9.26 -16.25 -10.68
CA ASP A 198 -8.84 -17.63 -10.52
C ASP A 198 -9.28 -18.40 -11.76
N VAL A 199 -8.37 -18.63 -12.67
CA VAL A 199 -8.55 -19.72 -13.61
C VAL A 199 -8.36 -21.00 -12.79
N ARG A 200 -9.39 -21.45 -12.11
CA ARG A 200 -9.51 -22.85 -11.74
C ARG A 200 -9.48 -23.62 -13.05
N LYS A 201 -8.37 -24.23 -13.37
CA LYS A 201 -8.35 -25.35 -14.29
C LYS A 201 -9.34 -26.36 -13.73
N GLY A 202 -10.44 -26.54 -14.46
CA GLY A 202 -11.36 -27.62 -14.23
C GLY A 202 -10.57 -28.92 -14.20
N GLY A 203 -10.72 -29.67 -13.12
CA GLY A 203 -10.26 -31.04 -13.07
C GLY A 203 -10.95 -31.79 -14.19
N ALA A 204 -10.16 -32.26 -15.14
CA ALA A 204 -10.61 -33.30 -16.04
C ALA A 204 -10.82 -34.57 -15.21
N ARG A 205 -11.91 -35.23 -15.55
CA ARG A 205 -12.28 -36.58 -15.13
C ARG A 205 -11.17 -37.59 -15.44
#